data_a09a9ccc1d678c3c78c701c8f9ed8b38
#
_entry.id   a09a9ccc1d678c3c78c701c8f9ed8b38
#
_cell.length_a   1.000
_cell.length_b   1.000
_cell.length_c   1.000
_cell.angle_alpha   90.00
_cell.angle_beta   90.00
_cell.angle_gamma   90.00
#
_symmetry.space_group_name_H-M   'P 1'
#
loop_
_entity.id
_entity.type
_entity.pdbx_description
1 polymer ?
#
loop_
_entity_poly.entity_id
_entity_poly.type
_entity_poly.pdbx_seq_one_letter_code
_entity_poly.pdbx_strand_id
1 'polypeptide(L)'
;MSAYIQFFVRNDEAFMPISVYSRNNALYHYFDEYTPWEKIKPVTRPLLNKIRDDINEDILYYQKRYDRAKEMKEYVATMNNSMDEKMEWIENIEATLGDCCEEIEKAEYVKHYLNFLDDVIESVEYEEHIDHKNYLYVGIEVGNPTVDDIVR
;
A
#
# COMPACT_ATOMS: atom_id res chain seq x y z
N MET A 1 -18.00 4.09 1.67
CA MET A 1 -17.46 2.86 2.33
C MET A 1 -16.12 2.50 1.74
N SER A 2 -15.14 2.30 2.59
CA SER A 2 -13.85 1.78 2.12
C SER A 2 -13.99 0.29 1.81
N ALA A 3 -13.40 -0.12 0.70
CA ALA A 3 -13.35 -1.52 0.34
C ALA A 3 -12.40 -2.29 1.29
N TYR A 4 -12.74 -3.52 1.57
CA TYR A 4 -11.97 -4.39 2.46
C TYR A 4 -11.12 -5.35 1.63
N ILE A 5 -9.80 -5.30 1.84
CA ILE A 5 -8.85 -6.21 1.21
C ILE A 5 -8.39 -7.26 2.23
N GLN A 6 -8.27 -8.49 1.78
CA GLN A 6 -7.88 -9.61 2.63
C GLN A 6 -6.88 -10.51 1.91
N PHE A 7 -5.91 -10.99 2.66
CA PHE A 7 -4.93 -11.98 2.19
C PHE A 7 -5.21 -13.32 2.85
N PHE A 8 -5.00 -14.40 2.10
CA PHE A 8 -5.30 -15.76 2.56
C PHE A 8 -4.13 -16.69 2.26
N VAL A 9 -3.85 -17.61 3.18
CA VAL A 9 -2.98 -18.73 2.92
C VAL A 9 -3.83 -19.97 2.68
N ARG A 10 -3.48 -20.74 1.67
CA ARG A 10 -4.24 -21.92 1.27
C ARG A 10 -3.68 -23.18 1.93
N ASN A 11 -4.57 -24.00 2.45
CA ASN A 11 -4.26 -25.34 2.93
C ASN A 11 -5.30 -26.29 2.32
N ASP A 12 -4.92 -27.00 1.25
CA ASP A 12 -5.82 -27.81 0.42
C ASP A 12 -6.97 -26.97 -0.15
N GLU A 13 -8.20 -27.18 0.27
CA GLU A 13 -9.38 -26.43 -0.18
C GLU A 13 -9.74 -25.29 0.77
N ALA A 14 -9.04 -25.18 1.90
CA ALA A 14 -9.30 -24.14 2.89
C ALA A 14 -8.41 -22.92 2.69
N PHE A 15 -8.97 -21.74 2.96
CA PHE A 15 -8.27 -20.47 2.89
C PHE A 15 -8.32 -19.81 4.26
N MET A 16 -7.15 -19.62 4.86
CA MET A 16 -7.01 -19.00 6.18
C MET A 16 -6.63 -17.53 6.04
N PRO A 17 -7.40 -16.59 6.61
CA PRO A 17 -7.07 -15.18 6.49
C PRO A 17 -5.80 -14.83 7.26
N ILE A 18 -4.99 -13.97 6.66
CA ILE A 18 -3.84 -13.33 7.31
C ILE A 18 -4.31 -11.98 7.83
N SER A 19 -4.01 -11.68 9.09
CA SER A 19 -4.44 -10.43 9.71
C SER A 19 -3.79 -9.20 9.08
N VAL A 20 -4.60 -8.21 8.77
CA VAL A 20 -4.17 -6.86 8.43
C VAL A 20 -4.52 -5.99 9.64
N TYR A 21 -3.52 -5.61 10.43
CA TYR A 21 -3.75 -4.94 11.70
C TYR A 21 -4.14 -3.48 11.57
N SER A 22 -3.66 -2.80 10.52
CA SER A 22 -3.93 -1.38 10.31
C SER A 22 -3.75 -1.00 8.84
N ARG A 23 -4.20 0.20 8.48
CA ARG A 23 -4.02 0.79 7.14
C ARG A 23 -4.52 -0.09 5.98
N ASN A 24 -5.65 -0.79 6.20
CA ASN A 24 -6.29 -1.58 5.15
C ASN A 24 -6.57 -0.73 3.89
N ASN A 25 -6.95 0.53 4.07
CA ASN A 25 -7.20 1.46 2.96
C ASN A 25 -5.93 1.72 2.13
N ALA A 26 -4.76 1.78 2.75
CA ALA A 26 -3.50 1.97 2.03
C ALA A 26 -3.17 0.72 1.20
N LEU A 27 -3.37 -0.47 1.77
CA LEU A 27 -3.21 -1.73 1.04
C LEU A 27 -4.19 -1.80 -0.14
N TYR A 28 -5.46 -1.48 0.09
CA TYR A 28 -6.47 -1.44 -0.96
C TYR A 28 -6.03 -0.52 -2.11
N HIS A 29 -5.56 0.68 -1.78
CA HIS A 29 -5.13 1.67 -2.77
C HIS A 29 -4.10 1.10 -3.76
N TYR A 30 -3.11 0.34 -3.27
CA TYR A 30 -2.04 -0.22 -4.10
C TYR A 30 -2.40 -1.54 -4.78
N PHE A 31 -3.32 -2.32 -4.20
CA PHE A 31 -3.71 -3.61 -4.75
C PHE A 31 -4.95 -3.56 -5.65
N ASP A 32 -5.75 -2.49 -5.57
CA ASP A 32 -7.04 -2.38 -6.28
C ASP A 32 -6.93 -2.67 -7.78
N GLU A 33 -5.95 -2.09 -8.44
CA GLU A 33 -5.73 -2.24 -9.88
C GLU A 33 -5.45 -3.68 -10.29
N TYR A 34 -4.87 -4.47 -9.40
CA TYR A 34 -4.40 -5.83 -9.66
C TYR A 34 -5.28 -6.91 -9.04
N THR A 35 -6.34 -6.54 -8.34
CA THR A 35 -7.12 -7.48 -7.54
C THR A 35 -8.58 -7.47 -7.96
N PRO A 36 -9.14 -8.65 -8.28
CA PRO A 36 -10.56 -8.75 -8.62
C PRO A 36 -11.45 -8.54 -7.39
N TRP A 37 -12.68 -8.07 -7.62
CA TRP A 37 -13.71 -7.97 -6.59
C TRP A 37 -14.47 -9.28 -6.48
N GLU A 38 -14.79 -9.68 -5.25
CA GLU A 38 -15.55 -10.90 -4.93
C GLU A 38 -14.91 -12.20 -5.41
N LYS A 39 -13.65 -12.12 -5.82
CA LYS A 39 -12.81 -13.25 -6.24
C LYS A 39 -11.47 -13.17 -5.54
N ILE A 40 -10.71 -14.25 -5.57
CA ILE A 40 -9.35 -14.27 -5.08
C ILE A 40 -8.40 -14.65 -6.21
N LYS A 41 -7.17 -14.17 -6.12
CA LYS A 41 -6.12 -14.52 -7.07
C LYS A 41 -4.80 -14.78 -6.35
N PRO A 42 -3.93 -15.62 -6.94
CA PRO A 42 -2.61 -15.87 -6.35
C PRO A 42 -1.77 -14.59 -6.26
N VAL A 43 -1.08 -14.43 -5.14
CA VAL A 43 -0.08 -13.39 -4.96
C VAL A 43 1.27 -13.96 -5.33
N THR A 44 1.89 -13.37 -6.35
CA THR A 44 3.17 -13.83 -6.88
C THR A 44 4.24 -12.76 -6.65
N ARG A 45 5.52 -13.15 -6.69
CA ARG A 45 6.63 -12.19 -6.59
C ARG A 45 6.61 -11.14 -7.69
N PRO A 46 6.33 -11.48 -8.98
CA PRO A 46 6.18 -10.45 -10.01
C PRO A 46 5.10 -9.41 -9.66
N LEU A 47 3.96 -9.82 -9.09
CA LEU A 47 2.92 -8.91 -8.66
C LEU A 47 3.43 -7.99 -7.54
N LEU A 48 4.09 -8.55 -6.53
CA LEU A 48 4.64 -7.77 -5.42
C LEU A 48 5.68 -6.76 -5.90
N ASN A 49 6.54 -7.15 -6.85
CA ASN A 49 7.54 -6.26 -7.42
C ASN A 49 6.89 -5.11 -8.20
N LYS A 50 5.82 -5.38 -8.93
CA LYS A 50 5.07 -4.37 -9.66
C LYS A 50 4.46 -3.34 -8.71
N ILE A 51 3.88 -3.81 -7.61
CA ILE A 51 3.32 -2.93 -6.58
C ILE A 51 4.43 -2.13 -5.90
N ARG A 52 5.60 -2.73 -5.65
CA ARG A 52 6.75 -1.99 -5.11
C ARG A 52 7.19 -0.85 -6.03
N ASP A 53 7.17 -1.07 -7.33
CA ASP A 53 7.50 -0.02 -8.30
C ASP A 53 6.49 1.14 -8.19
N ASP A 54 5.20 0.84 -8.08
CA ASP A 54 4.15 1.84 -7.89
C ASP A 54 4.36 2.63 -6.59
N ILE A 55 4.70 1.94 -5.51
CA ILE A 55 4.98 2.56 -4.21
C ILE A 55 6.18 3.49 -4.30
N ASN A 56 7.26 3.04 -4.93
CA ASN A 56 8.47 3.84 -5.07
C ASN A 56 8.25 5.09 -5.91
N GLU A 57 7.42 5.01 -6.96
CA GLU A 57 7.01 6.17 -7.73
C GLU A 57 6.26 7.19 -6.87
N ASP A 58 5.31 6.72 -6.06
CA ASP A 58 4.54 7.59 -5.17
C ASP A 58 5.43 8.25 -4.12
N ILE A 59 6.33 7.49 -3.49
CA ILE A 59 7.27 8.04 -2.50
C ILE A 59 8.11 9.13 -3.15
N LEU A 60 8.63 8.90 -4.35
CA LEU A 60 9.43 9.89 -5.07
C LEU A 60 8.60 11.14 -5.38
N TYR A 61 7.37 10.97 -5.82
CA TYR A 61 6.46 12.08 -6.11
C TYR A 61 6.21 12.94 -4.88
N TYR A 62 5.85 12.33 -3.74
CA TYR A 62 5.55 13.06 -2.51
C TYR A 62 6.82 13.66 -1.89
N GLN A 63 7.97 13.00 -2.03
CA GLN A 63 9.25 13.55 -1.57
C GLN A 63 9.61 14.83 -2.33
N LYS A 64 9.46 14.84 -3.64
CA LYS A 64 9.70 16.04 -4.46
C LYS A 64 8.74 17.16 -4.11
N ARG A 65 7.47 16.83 -3.89
CA ARG A 65 6.47 17.80 -3.49
C ARG A 65 6.76 18.37 -2.11
N TYR A 66 7.19 17.54 -1.18
CA TYR A 66 7.63 17.96 0.14
C TYR A 66 8.80 18.94 0.05
N ASP A 67 9.82 18.60 -0.71
CA ASP A 67 11.02 19.43 -0.88
C ASP A 67 10.68 20.79 -1.47
N ARG A 68 9.81 20.84 -2.48
CA ARG A 68 9.32 22.08 -3.07
C ARG A 68 8.56 22.94 -2.07
N ALA A 69 7.67 22.32 -1.28
CA ALA A 69 6.92 23.04 -0.26
C ALA A 69 7.84 23.63 0.80
N LYS A 70 8.87 22.88 1.20
CA LYS A 70 9.88 23.33 2.16
C LYS A 70 10.67 24.54 1.63
N GLU A 71 11.09 24.50 0.35
CA GLU A 71 11.75 25.63 -0.31
C GLU A 71 10.83 26.85 -0.37
N MET A 72 9.55 26.62 -0.70
CA MET A 72 8.56 27.71 -0.74
C MET A 72 8.37 28.34 0.62
N LYS A 73 8.37 27.58 1.70
CA LYS A 73 8.27 28.07 3.07
C LYS A 73 9.45 29.02 3.38
N GLU A 74 10.65 28.60 3.02
CA GLU A 74 11.86 29.41 3.21
C GLU A 74 11.78 30.71 2.40
N TYR A 75 11.30 30.63 1.16
CA TYR A 75 11.12 31.79 0.28
C TYR A 75 10.12 32.78 0.85
N VAL A 76 8.96 32.31 1.31
CA VAL A 76 7.91 33.14 1.90
C VAL A 76 8.45 33.89 3.14
N ALA A 77 9.29 33.24 3.94
CA ALA A 77 9.89 33.87 5.11
C ALA A 77 10.75 35.10 4.77
N THR A 78 11.32 35.14 3.54
CA THR A 78 12.13 36.26 3.06
C THR A 78 11.35 37.36 2.34
N MET A 79 10.06 37.13 2.06
CA MET A 79 9.23 38.10 1.34
C MET A 79 8.89 39.31 2.21
N ASN A 80 8.75 40.46 1.57
CA ASN A 80 8.45 41.71 2.24
C ASN A 80 6.93 42.00 2.30
N ASN A 81 6.17 41.03 2.75
CA ASN A 81 4.72 41.07 2.90
C ASN A 81 4.33 41.25 4.38
N SER A 82 3.06 41.56 4.63
CA SER A 82 2.55 41.65 5.99
C SER A 82 2.68 40.30 6.71
N MET A 83 2.77 40.36 8.04
CA MET A 83 2.85 39.15 8.86
C MET A 83 1.63 38.25 8.65
N ASP A 84 0.42 38.86 8.55
CA ASP A 84 -0.80 38.10 8.37
C ASP A 84 -0.83 37.31 7.05
N GLU A 85 -0.38 37.93 5.95
CA GLU A 85 -0.29 37.28 4.65
C GLU A 85 0.73 36.14 4.68
N LYS A 86 1.90 36.35 5.29
CA LYS A 86 2.91 35.33 5.43
C LYS A 86 2.44 34.14 6.25
N MET A 87 1.72 34.39 7.33
CA MET A 87 1.18 33.33 8.19
C MET A 87 0.17 32.47 7.45
N GLU A 88 -0.70 33.07 6.64
CA GLU A 88 -1.67 32.33 5.83
C GLU A 88 -0.97 31.42 4.84
N TRP A 89 0.03 31.92 4.12
CA TRP A 89 0.80 31.12 3.15
C TRP A 89 1.58 30.01 3.83
N ILE A 90 2.20 30.28 4.98
CA ILE A 90 2.96 29.28 5.75
C ILE A 90 2.03 28.18 6.26
N GLU A 91 0.83 28.51 6.74
CA GLU A 91 -0.15 27.50 7.17
C GLU A 91 -0.53 26.55 6.03
N ASN A 92 -0.77 27.08 4.83
CA ASN A 92 -1.08 26.28 3.65
C ASN A 92 0.09 25.38 3.26
N ILE A 93 1.31 25.90 3.33
CA ILE A 93 2.52 25.11 3.03
C ILE A 93 2.71 24.01 4.07
N GLU A 94 2.53 24.31 5.35
CA GLU A 94 2.64 23.32 6.43
C GLU A 94 1.61 22.21 6.29
N ALA A 95 0.38 22.54 5.86
CA ALA A 95 -0.63 21.53 5.55
C ALA A 95 -0.16 20.59 4.43
N THR A 96 0.43 21.14 3.37
CA THR A 96 1.00 20.35 2.28
C THR A 96 2.14 19.46 2.76
N LEU A 97 3.03 19.98 3.60
CA LEU A 97 4.13 19.20 4.19
C LEU A 97 3.59 18.02 5.00
N GLY A 98 2.56 18.28 5.82
CA GLY A 98 1.92 17.24 6.62
C GLY A 98 1.26 16.16 5.76
N ASP A 99 0.56 16.55 4.71
CA ASP A 99 -0.09 15.63 3.77
C ASP A 99 0.94 14.74 3.07
N CYS A 100 2.06 15.32 2.62
CA CYS A 100 3.15 14.57 1.98
C CYS A 100 3.76 13.54 2.94
N CYS A 101 4.01 13.94 4.19
CA CYS A 101 4.52 13.02 5.22
C CYS A 101 3.56 11.86 5.47
N GLU A 102 2.26 12.14 5.56
CA GLU A 102 1.24 11.12 5.76
C GLU A 102 1.19 10.12 4.59
N GLU A 103 1.22 10.62 3.36
CA GLU A 103 1.19 9.77 2.17
C GLU A 103 2.45 8.89 2.06
N ILE A 104 3.62 9.45 2.35
CA ILE A 104 4.88 8.69 2.38
C ILE A 104 4.82 7.60 3.45
N GLU A 105 4.30 7.92 4.63
CA GLU A 105 4.17 6.97 5.73
C GLU A 105 3.25 5.80 5.36
N LYS A 106 2.12 6.08 4.70
CA LYS A 106 1.21 5.05 4.20
C LYS A 106 1.90 4.15 3.17
N ALA A 107 2.63 4.75 2.23
CA ALA A 107 3.37 4.00 1.21
C ALA A 107 4.44 3.11 1.81
N GLU A 108 5.19 3.62 2.80
CA GLU A 108 6.21 2.84 3.52
C GLU A 108 5.58 1.68 4.28
N TYR A 109 4.41 1.88 4.89
CA TYR A 109 3.68 0.81 5.57
C TYR A 109 3.36 -0.33 4.60
N VAL A 110 2.83 0.00 3.41
CA VAL A 110 2.51 -1.01 2.41
C VAL A 110 3.78 -1.74 1.96
N LYS A 111 4.87 -1.02 1.78
CA LYS A 111 6.16 -1.62 1.41
C LYS A 111 6.64 -2.64 2.44
N HIS A 112 6.52 -2.34 3.73
CA HIS A 112 6.83 -3.28 4.80
C HIS A 112 5.88 -4.50 4.78
N TYR A 113 4.60 -4.27 4.51
CA TYR A 113 3.65 -5.36 4.41
C TYR A 113 3.97 -6.29 3.24
N LEU A 114 4.43 -5.75 2.10
CA LEU A 114 4.88 -6.57 0.98
C LEU A 114 6.07 -7.45 1.36
N ASN A 115 6.97 -6.95 2.18
CA ASN A 115 8.09 -7.76 2.69
C ASN A 115 7.59 -8.93 3.55
N PHE A 116 6.56 -8.68 4.37
CA PHE A 116 5.89 -9.73 5.13
C PHE A 116 5.28 -10.78 4.20
N LEU A 117 4.61 -10.37 3.13
CA LEU A 117 4.04 -11.29 2.13
C LEU A 117 5.13 -12.11 1.43
N ASP A 118 6.26 -11.49 1.10
CA ASP A 118 7.43 -12.22 0.56
C ASP A 118 7.91 -13.29 1.53
N ASP A 119 8.00 -12.98 2.82
CA ASP A 119 8.40 -13.92 3.85
C ASP A 119 7.43 -15.10 3.95
N VAL A 120 6.13 -14.84 3.80
CA VAL A 120 5.11 -15.89 3.76
C VAL A 120 5.33 -16.83 2.57
N ILE A 121 5.59 -16.28 1.39
CA ILE A 121 5.88 -17.06 0.18
C ILE A 121 7.17 -17.87 0.38
N GLU A 122 8.23 -17.24 0.87
CA GLU A 122 9.53 -17.89 1.09
C GLU A 122 9.43 -19.03 2.10
N SER A 123 8.60 -18.88 3.13
CA SER A 123 8.46 -19.89 4.19
C SER A 123 7.97 -21.24 3.67
N VAL A 124 7.27 -21.28 2.53
CA VAL A 124 6.74 -22.51 1.95
C VAL A 124 7.56 -23.04 0.77
N GLU A 125 8.57 -22.31 0.32
CA GLU A 125 9.41 -22.76 -0.83
C GLU A 125 10.17 -24.05 -0.56
N TYR A 126 10.42 -24.36 0.69
CA TYR A 126 11.11 -25.57 1.11
C TYR A 126 10.16 -26.73 1.45
N GLU A 127 8.86 -26.50 1.38
CA GLU A 127 7.84 -27.52 1.69
C GLU A 127 7.42 -28.24 0.41
N GLU A 128 7.83 -29.49 0.25
CA GLU A 128 7.59 -30.27 -0.98
C GLU A 128 6.12 -30.53 -1.28
N HIS A 129 5.27 -30.54 -0.27
CA HIS A 129 3.84 -30.85 -0.39
C HIS A 129 2.97 -29.62 -0.62
N ILE A 130 3.56 -28.42 -0.62
CA ILE A 130 2.82 -27.16 -0.80
C ILE A 130 3.10 -26.59 -2.18
N ASP A 131 2.06 -26.18 -2.88
CA ASP A 131 2.17 -25.49 -4.16
C ASP A 131 2.58 -24.04 -3.92
N HIS A 132 3.86 -23.74 -4.05
CA HIS A 132 4.43 -22.42 -3.81
C HIS A 132 3.82 -21.32 -4.67
N LYS A 133 3.34 -21.67 -5.86
CA LYS A 133 2.79 -20.71 -6.82
C LYS A 133 1.38 -20.30 -6.46
N ASN A 134 0.68 -21.17 -5.73
CA ASN A 134 -0.73 -21.00 -5.40
C ASN A 134 -0.99 -21.14 -3.89
N TYR A 135 -0.07 -20.61 -3.08
CA TYR A 135 -0.17 -20.68 -1.62
C TYR A 135 -0.81 -19.43 -1.02
N LEU A 136 -0.42 -18.25 -1.52
CA LEU A 136 -0.91 -16.96 -1.01
C LEU A 136 -1.88 -16.34 -2.00
N TYR A 137 -3.00 -15.86 -1.48
CA TYR A 137 -4.08 -15.27 -2.28
C TYR A 137 -4.49 -13.93 -1.72
N VAL A 138 -5.06 -13.09 -2.58
CA VAL A 138 -5.61 -11.80 -2.21
C VAL A 138 -6.99 -11.63 -2.85
N GLY A 139 -7.89 -10.98 -2.13
CA GLY A 139 -9.22 -10.66 -2.62
C GLY A 139 -9.75 -9.37 -2.00
N ILE A 140 -10.66 -8.73 -2.71
CA ILE A 140 -11.38 -7.53 -2.25
C ILE A 140 -12.84 -7.93 -2.01
N GLU A 141 -13.37 -7.59 -0.84
CA GLU A 141 -14.74 -7.91 -0.42
C GLU A 141 -15.05 -9.41 -0.46
N VAL A 142 -14.07 -10.22 -0.05
CA VAL A 142 -14.22 -11.68 0.07
C VAL A 142 -13.96 -12.09 1.51
N GLY A 143 -14.98 -12.61 2.20
CA GLY A 143 -14.86 -13.01 3.60
C GLY A 143 -14.44 -14.47 3.79
N ASN A 144 -15.11 -15.38 3.10
CA ASN A 144 -14.89 -16.83 3.22
C ASN A 144 -14.73 -17.46 1.84
N PRO A 145 -13.56 -17.30 1.20
CA PRO A 145 -13.36 -17.82 -0.15
C PRO A 145 -13.30 -19.34 -0.20
N THR A 146 -13.72 -19.87 -1.35
CA THR A 146 -13.58 -21.28 -1.71
C THR A 146 -12.76 -21.38 -3.00
N VAL A 147 -12.44 -22.63 -3.39
CA VAL A 147 -11.71 -22.86 -4.66
C VAL A 147 -12.47 -22.33 -5.89
N ASP A 148 -13.78 -22.20 -5.80
CA ASP A 148 -14.61 -21.65 -6.87
C ASP A 148 -14.43 -20.14 -7.05
N ASP A 149 -13.93 -19.45 -6.03
CA ASP A 149 -13.71 -18.02 -6.06
C ASP A 149 -12.36 -17.64 -6.70
N ILE A 150 -11.53 -18.62 -7.02
CA ILE A 150 -10.23 -18.37 -7.64
C ILE A 150 -10.43 -17.87 -9.08
N VAL A 151 -9.79 -16.77 -9.41
CA VAL A 151 -9.78 -16.21 -10.78
C VAL A 151 -9.05 -17.16 -11.71
N ARG A 152 -9.68 -17.47 -12.82
CA ARG A 152 -9.13 -18.36 -13.84
C ARG A 152 -8.73 -17.60 -15.09
#